data_679fadbd590213e40349a5a063d67ce7
#
_entry.id   679fadbd590213e40349a5a063d67ce7
#
_cell.length_a   1.000
_cell.length_b   1.000
_cell.length_c   1.000
_cell.angle_alpha   90.00
_cell.angle_beta   90.00
_cell.angle_gamma   90.00
#
_symmetry.space_group_name_H-M   'P 1'
#
loop_
_entity.id
_entity.type
_entity.pdbx_description
1 polymer ?
#
loop_
_entity_poly.entity_id
_entity_poly.type
_entity_poly.pdbx_seq_one_letter_code
_entity_poly.pdbx_strand_id
1 'polypeptide(L)'
;MKNPFSIDAIASISPLGSSAEEIWNNYLQDSHHFSKITTTEKSWWAGELPEDINNQLLELQQEDSKYRHLDPSVLMAILTGRKLKNEPGYDNSKYGLNIGSSRGATELFEKYHKEFIETGKASTYSSPTTTLGNISSWTAQDLQLEGPEFSHSITCSTGMHSILNAIAWLESGMRENFIAGGSEAPLTGFTLAQLDAMKIYAQSDDEYPCRSLDMEKQKNSMILSEAAGLLCLSKNPSEKSIAVIRGIGYANEELKHGASLSREGFCLQKSMKMAIKDTSEEIDAIVMHAPGTIGGDLAEVNAVKAIFSNDQPAITSNKWKTGHSFATSGILNIQMAILMIQHQQFIPVPFSKFQKKPRQLKNILVNSVGFGGNAVSLLISAN
;
A
#
# COMPACT_ATOMS: atom_id res chain seq x y z
N MET A 1 16.39 -12.99 -10.46
CA MET A 1 15.84 -12.28 -11.64
C MET A 1 17.00 -11.94 -12.57
N LYS A 2 16.92 -12.19 -13.88
CA LYS A 2 18.07 -11.96 -14.76
C LYS A 2 18.36 -10.48 -15.02
N ASN A 3 17.31 -9.67 -15.13
CA ASN A 3 17.41 -8.23 -15.35
C ASN A 3 16.50 -7.49 -14.35
N PRO A 4 16.91 -6.32 -13.84
CA PRO A 4 16.06 -5.49 -13.01
C PRO A 4 14.93 -4.85 -13.83
N PHE A 5 13.81 -4.52 -13.17
CA PHE A 5 12.74 -3.72 -13.77
C PHE A 5 12.85 -2.28 -13.30
N SER A 6 12.52 -1.35 -14.18
CA SER A 6 12.49 0.07 -13.85
C SER A 6 11.24 0.44 -13.07
N ILE A 7 11.39 1.34 -12.10
CA ILE A 7 10.32 2.20 -11.59
C ILE A 7 10.60 3.57 -12.17
N ASP A 8 9.77 4.01 -13.11
CA ASP A 8 9.98 5.26 -13.85
C ASP A 8 9.29 6.45 -13.17
N ALA A 9 8.17 6.20 -12.51
CA ALA A 9 7.42 7.19 -11.77
C ALA A 9 6.62 6.55 -10.63
N ILE A 10 6.30 7.33 -9.60
CA ILE A 10 5.39 6.95 -8.53
C ILE A 10 4.58 8.17 -8.10
N ALA A 11 3.28 7.99 -7.92
CA ALA A 11 2.40 8.98 -7.31
C ALA A 11 1.53 8.31 -6.25
N SER A 12 1.23 9.04 -5.19
CA SER A 12 0.27 8.60 -4.18
C SER A 12 -0.51 9.78 -3.61
N ILE A 13 -1.66 9.45 -3.04
CA ILE A 13 -2.40 10.29 -2.09
C ILE A 13 -2.56 9.49 -0.80
N SER A 14 -2.28 10.11 0.32
CA SER A 14 -2.28 9.45 1.64
C SER A 14 -2.42 10.50 2.76
N PRO A 15 -2.52 10.11 4.03
CA PRO A 15 -2.49 11.07 5.14
C PRO A 15 -1.22 11.96 5.17
N LEU A 16 -0.14 11.57 4.48
CA LEU A 16 1.08 12.37 4.36
C LEU A 16 1.03 13.40 3.22
N GLY A 17 -0.09 13.54 2.52
CA GLY A 17 -0.20 14.44 1.37
C GLY A 17 -0.11 13.73 0.02
N SER A 18 0.26 14.48 -1.02
CA SER A 18 0.20 14.01 -2.41
C SER A 18 1.41 14.33 -3.27
N SER A 19 2.29 15.23 -2.86
CA SER A 19 3.55 15.49 -3.56
C SER A 19 4.74 14.80 -2.87
N ALA A 20 5.77 14.43 -3.63
CA ALA A 20 6.95 13.79 -3.08
C ALA A 20 7.64 14.64 -2.00
N GLU A 21 7.69 15.97 -2.20
CA GLU A 21 8.27 16.92 -1.25
C GLU A 21 7.47 16.98 0.05
N GLU A 22 6.15 17.11 -0.03
CA GLU A 22 5.26 17.14 1.13
C GLU A 22 5.35 15.84 1.92
N ILE A 23 5.24 14.69 1.24
CA ILE A 23 5.34 13.36 1.85
C ILE A 23 6.69 13.19 2.54
N TRP A 24 7.79 13.62 1.91
CA TRP A 24 9.11 13.56 2.51
C TRP A 24 9.22 14.43 3.75
N ASN A 25 8.78 15.68 3.69
CA ASN A 25 8.77 16.60 4.83
C ASN A 25 7.95 16.04 6.00
N ASN A 26 6.83 15.39 5.72
CA ASN A 26 6.00 14.73 6.73
C ASN A 26 6.66 13.46 7.29
N TYR A 27 7.47 12.73 6.52
CA TYR A 27 8.28 11.63 7.06
C TYR A 27 9.35 12.12 8.05
N LEU A 28 9.91 13.30 7.86
CA LEU A 28 10.96 13.85 8.73
C LEU A 28 10.44 14.32 10.11
N GLN A 29 9.16 14.56 10.26
CA GLN A 29 8.56 14.97 11.53
C GLN A 29 8.33 13.76 12.44
N ASP A 30 8.44 13.94 13.76
CA ASP A 30 8.16 12.92 14.77
C ASP A 30 6.68 12.92 15.20
N SER A 31 5.76 13.25 14.30
CA SER A 31 4.32 13.26 14.52
C SER A 31 3.60 12.24 13.63
N HIS A 32 2.45 11.77 14.05
CA HIS A 32 1.54 10.96 13.24
C HIS A 32 0.53 11.84 12.51
N HIS A 33 -0.13 11.28 11.47
CA HIS A 33 -1.16 11.94 10.67
C HIS A 33 -2.53 11.27 10.88
N PHE A 34 -2.91 11.05 12.14
CA PHE A 34 -4.21 10.48 12.50
C PHE A 34 -5.11 11.55 13.11
N SER A 35 -6.39 11.46 12.79
CA SER A 35 -7.50 12.20 13.39
C SER A 35 -8.48 11.24 14.06
N LYS A 36 -9.43 11.78 14.83
CA LYS A 36 -10.56 10.99 15.33
C LYS A 36 -11.79 11.24 14.47
N ILE A 37 -12.30 10.17 13.88
CA ILE A 37 -13.58 10.19 13.17
C ILE A 37 -14.66 9.54 14.02
N THR A 38 -15.89 10.02 13.91
CA THR A 38 -17.04 9.45 14.61
C THR A 38 -18.00 8.82 13.62
N THR A 39 -18.21 7.54 13.76
CA THR A 39 -19.20 6.80 12.98
C THR A 39 -20.22 6.20 13.96
N THR A 40 -21.50 6.46 13.74
CA THR A 40 -22.56 6.06 14.67
C THR A 40 -22.36 6.65 16.07
N GLU A 41 -22.01 5.86 17.09
CA GLU A 41 -21.81 6.29 18.49
C GLU A 41 -20.37 6.14 18.98
N LYS A 42 -19.46 5.66 18.12
CA LYS A 42 -18.06 5.38 18.49
C LYS A 42 -17.09 6.26 17.70
N SER A 43 -16.07 6.77 18.41
CA SER A 43 -14.95 7.47 17.82
C SER A 43 -13.78 6.51 17.56
N TRP A 44 -13.11 6.71 16.43
CA TRP A 44 -12.03 5.87 15.94
C TRP A 44 -10.83 6.73 15.56
N TRP A 45 -9.64 6.27 15.85
CA TRP A 45 -8.45 6.80 15.20
C TRP A 45 -8.46 6.41 13.70
N ALA A 46 -8.15 7.34 12.81
CA ALA A 46 -8.12 7.12 11.38
C ALA A 46 -7.04 7.97 10.70
N GLY A 47 -6.47 7.44 9.63
CA GLY A 47 -5.63 8.20 8.72
C GLY A 47 -6.47 8.71 7.56
N GLU A 48 -7.10 9.87 7.75
CA GLU A 48 -7.88 10.53 6.70
C GLU A 48 -6.98 11.23 5.70
N LEU A 49 -7.47 11.41 4.48
CA LEU A 49 -6.80 12.27 3.49
C LEU A 49 -6.85 13.74 3.95
N PRO A 50 -5.80 14.54 3.69
CA PRO A 50 -5.81 15.99 3.91
C PRO A 50 -6.96 16.70 3.20
N GLU A 51 -7.40 17.83 3.74
CA GLU A 51 -8.55 18.58 3.25
C GLU A 51 -8.41 19.03 1.79
N ASP A 52 -7.22 19.44 1.39
CA ASP A 52 -6.94 19.84 0.01
C ASP A 52 -7.07 18.68 -0.98
N ILE A 53 -6.72 17.45 -0.59
CA ILE A 53 -6.93 16.25 -1.41
C ILE A 53 -8.42 15.91 -1.47
N ASN A 54 -9.14 16.01 -0.34
CA ASN A 54 -10.59 15.80 -0.31
C ASN A 54 -11.32 16.80 -1.21
N ASN A 55 -10.88 18.06 -1.24
CA ASN A 55 -11.41 19.07 -2.15
C ASN A 55 -11.16 18.69 -3.63
N GLN A 56 -9.94 18.22 -3.97
CA GLN A 56 -9.65 17.74 -5.33
C GLN A 56 -10.53 16.54 -5.73
N LEU A 57 -10.84 15.63 -4.80
CA LEU A 57 -11.76 14.50 -5.05
C LEU A 57 -13.20 14.98 -5.29
N LEU A 58 -13.67 15.97 -4.54
CA LEU A 58 -14.99 16.59 -4.75
C LEU A 58 -15.07 17.32 -6.10
N GLU A 59 -14.03 18.07 -6.48
CA GLU A 59 -13.93 18.71 -7.79
C GLU A 59 -13.96 17.66 -8.91
N LEU A 60 -13.16 16.60 -8.81
CA LEU A 60 -13.18 15.50 -9.76
C LEU A 60 -14.57 14.85 -9.89
N GLN A 61 -15.25 14.61 -8.78
CA GLN A 61 -16.60 14.02 -8.79
C GLN A 61 -17.63 14.92 -9.48
N GLN A 62 -17.43 16.24 -9.45
CA GLN A 62 -18.32 17.25 -10.06
C GLN A 62 -17.93 17.61 -11.50
N GLU A 63 -16.71 17.30 -11.93
CA GLU A 63 -16.17 17.65 -13.24
C GLU A 63 -17.00 17.07 -14.39
N ASP A 64 -17.47 15.82 -14.25
CA ASP A 64 -18.30 15.16 -15.25
C ASP A 64 -19.39 14.31 -14.55
N SER A 65 -20.56 14.28 -15.14
CA SER A 65 -21.70 13.47 -14.66
C SER A 65 -21.36 11.97 -14.50
N LYS A 66 -20.44 11.45 -15.30
CA LYS A 66 -19.97 10.05 -15.25
C LYS A 66 -19.26 9.70 -13.95
N TYR A 67 -18.61 10.66 -13.26
CA TYR A 67 -17.89 10.42 -12.00
C TYR A 67 -18.78 10.51 -10.76
N ARG A 68 -19.97 11.10 -10.90
CA ARG A 68 -20.87 11.45 -9.78
C ARG A 68 -21.24 10.27 -8.89
N HIS A 69 -21.32 9.08 -9.45
CA HIS A 69 -21.75 7.85 -8.75
C HIS A 69 -20.60 6.87 -8.48
N LEU A 70 -19.35 7.31 -8.65
CA LEU A 70 -18.19 6.46 -8.37
C LEU A 70 -17.90 6.39 -6.87
N ASP A 71 -17.40 5.25 -6.44
CA ASP A 71 -16.93 5.06 -5.07
C ASP A 71 -15.67 5.91 -4.81
N PRO A 72 -15.45 6.40 -3.58
CA PRO A 72 -14.23 7.13 -3.24
C PRO A 72 -12.95 6.40 -3.64
N SER A 73 -12.89 5.07 -3.50
CA SER A 73 -11.71 4.28 -3.93
C SER A 73 -11.43 4.40 -5.43
N VAL A 74 -12.45 4.56 -6.27
CA VAL A 74 -12.30 4.79 -7.71
C VAL A 74 -11.83 6.22 -8.00
N LEU A 75 -12.45 7.21 -7.36
CA LEU A 75 -12.06 8.62 -7.51
C LEU A 75 -10.61 8.86 -7.08
N MET A 76 -10.20 8.23 -5.97
CA MET A 76 -8.81 8.29 -5.48
C MET A 76 -7.82 7.69 -6.49
N ALA A 77 -8.17 6.56 -7.12
CA ALA A 77 -7.35 5.94 -8.15
C ALA A 77 -7.21 6.84 -9.38
N ILE A 78 -8.30 7.46 -9.84
CA ILE A 78 -8.30 8.43 -10.97
C ILE A 78 -7.42 9.63 -10.62
N LEU A 79 -7.63 10.26 -9.45
CA LEU A 79 -6.84 11.42 -9.03
C LEU A 79 -5.34 11.09 -8.96
N THR A 80 -5.00 9.92 -8.39
CA THR A 80 -3.61 9.45 -8.31
C THR A 80 -3.04 9.18 -9.71
N GLY A 81 -3.82 8.60 -10.61
CA GLY A 81 -3.44 8.40 -12.01
C GLY A 81 -3.15 9.71 -12.75
N ARG A 82 -3.98 10.73 -12.54
CA ARG A 82 -3.75 12.08 -13.10
C ARG A 82 -2.46 12.73 -12.54
N LYS A 83 -2.17 12.53 -11.24
CA LYS A 83 -0.90 12.96 -10.64
C LYS A 83 0.29 12.20 -11.24
N LEU A 84 0.18 10.88 -11.37
CA LEU A 84 1.20 10.04 -11.99
C LEU A 84 1.52 10.48 -13.42
N LYS A 85 0.51 10.88 -14.20
CA LYS A 85 0.67 11.40 -15.58
C LYS A 85 1.52 12.67 -15.63
N ASN A 86 1.59 13.42 -14.55
CA ASN A 86 2.38 14.65 -14.45
C ASN A 86 3.82 14.41 -13.94
N GLU A 87 4.14 13.19 -13.54
CA GLU A 87 5.50 12.86 -13.09
C GLU A 87 6.48 12.81 -14.28
N PRO A 88 7.74 13.25 -14.10
CA PRO A 88 8.72 13.33 -15.20
C PRO A 88 9.03 11.99 -15.88
N GLY A 89 8.88 10.88 -15.16
CA GLY A 89 9.09 9.53 -15.67
C GLY A 89 7.91 8.92 -16.43
N TYR A 90 6.73 9.60 -16.41
CA TYR A 90 5.59 9.17 -17.20
C TYR A 90 5.82 9.52 -18.68
N ASP A 91 5.63 8.57 -19.56
CA ASP A 91 5.57 8.82 -20.99
C ASP A 91 4.15 8.51 -21.53
N ASN A 92 3.83 8.94 -22.74
CA ASN A 92 2.54 8.67 -23.36
C ASN A 92 2.51 7.31 -24.06
N SER A 93 3.28 6.33 -23.55
CA SER A 93 3.31 4.98 -24.11
C SER A 93 2.02 4.21 -23.79
N LYS A 94 1.87 3.06 -24.45
CA LYS A 94 0.72 2.17 -24.24
C LYS A 94 0.93 1.34 -22.97
N TYR A 95 0.46 1.84 -21.83
CA TYR A 95 0.49 1.12 -20.57
C TYR A 95 -0.58 0.02 -20.50
N GLY A 96 -0.22 -1.10 -19.89
CA GLY A 96 -1.21 -1.94 -19.20
C GLY A 96 -1.49 -1.38 -17.82
N LEU A 97 -2.62 -1.73 -17.20
CA LEU A 97 -3.04 -1.23 -15.89
C LEU A 97 -3.52 -2.34 -14.98
N ASN A 98 -3.03 -2.37 -13.75
CA ASN A 98 -3.56 -3.21 -12.69
C ASN A 98 -3.62 -2.44 -11.37
N ILE A 99 -4.82 -2.06 -10.95
CA ILE A 99 -5.05 -1.45 -9.65
C ILE A 99 -5.84 -2.42 -8.79
N GLY A 100 -5.24 -2.83 -7.68
CA GLY A 100 -5.90 -3.72 -6.74
C GLY A 100 -6.57 -2.97 -5.59
N SER A 101 -7.54 -3.63 -4.96
CA SER A 101 -8.17 -3.18 -3.71
C SER A 101 -8.51 -4.37 -2.85
N SER A 102 -8.30 -4.26 -1.55
CA SER A 102 -8.70 -5.32 -0.61
C SER A 102 -10.21 -5.35 -0.41
N ARG A 103 -10.84 -4.19 -0.43
CA ARG A 103 -12.24 -3.99 -0.05
C ARG A 103 -13.12 -3.56 -1.22
N GLY A 104 -12.55 -2.93 -2.24
CA GLY A 104 -13.29 -2.36 -3.35
C GLY A 104 -14.17 -1.18 -2.94
N ALA A 105 -15.32 -1.05 -3.58
CA ALA A 105 -16.29 0.03 -3.39
C ALA A 105 -17.10 -0.13 -2.08
N THR A 106 -16.41 -0.08 -0.94
CA THR A 106 -16.99 -0.41 0.37
C THR A 106 -18.12 0.56 0.75
N GLU A 107 -17.92 1.85 0.56
CA GLU A 107 -18.92 2.88 0.93
C GLU A 107 -20.20 2.70 0.13
N LEU A 108 -20.10 2.55 -1.18
CA LEU A 108 -21.29 2.34 -2.03
C LEU A 108 -21.96 1.01 -1.74
N PHE A 109 -21.20 -0.04 -1.45
CA PHE A 109 -21.77 -1.34 -1.10
C PHE A 109 -22.60 -1.24 0.19
N GLU A 110 -22.06 -0.62 1.23
CA GLU A 110 -22.78 -0.41 2.49
C GLU A 110 -24.04 0.45 2.27
N LYS A 111 -23.92 1.55 1.51
CA LYS A 111 -25.03 2.45 1.15
C LYS A 111 -26.15 1.70 0.43
N TYR A 112 -25.85 1.00 -0.65
CA TYR A 112 -26.87 0.31 -1.44
C TYR A 112 -27.46 -0.91 -0.72
N HIS A 113 -26.66 -1.61 0.11
CA HIS A 113 -27.17 -2.68 0.93
C HIS A 113 -28.15 -2.16 2.00
N LYS A 114 -27.85 -1.04 2.64
CA LYS A 114 -28.75 -0.37 3.58
C LYS A 114 -30.05 0.05 2.88
N GLU A 115 -29.99 0.69 1.73
CA GLU A 115 -31.15 1.08 0.93
C GLU A 115 -32.03 -0.15 0.60
N PHE A 116 -31.41 -1.26 0.21
CA PHE A 116 -32.14 -2.51 -0.08
C PHE A 116 -32.86 -3.06 1.16
N ILE A 117 -32.20 -3.08 2.31
CA ILE A 117 -32.84 -3.55 3.56
C ILE A 117 -34.01 -2.67 3.96
N GLU A 118 -33.90 -1.35 3.80
CA GLU A 118 -34.94 -0.38 4.19
C GLU A 118 -36.13 -0.36 3.21
N THR A 119 -35.89 -0.56 1.93
CA THR A 119 -36.91 -0.34 0.87
C THR A 119 -37.32 -1.59 0.11
N GLY A 120 -36.58 -2.69 0.21
CA GLY A 120 -36.73 -3.88 -0.62
C GLY A 120 -36.38 -3.67 -2.11
N LYS A 121 -35.75 -2.54 -2.46
CA LYS A 121 -35.39 -2.18 -3.85
C LYS A 121 -33.91 -1.91 -3.95
N ALA A 122 -33.31 -2.31 -5.09
CA ALA A 122 -31.92 -1.99 -5.42
C ALA A 122 -31.87 -0.85 -6.46
N SER A 123 -30.93 0.07 -6.28
CA SER A 123 -30.62 1.10 -7.29
C SER A 123 -30.04 0.47 -8.56
N THR A 124 -30.34 1.03 -9.73
CA THR A 124 -29.74 0.63 -11.00
C THR A 124 -28.22 0.85 -11.04
N TYR A 125 -27.70 1.71 -10.17
CA TYR A 125 -26.27 1.97 -10.02
C TYR A 125 -25.57 0.94 -9.12
N SER A 126 -26.29 0.20 -8.26
CA SER A 126 -25.68 -0.64 -7.23
C SER A 126 -24.72 -1.69 -7.80
N SER A 127 -25.13 -2.42 -8.84
CA SER A 127 -24.27 -3.45 -9.44
C SER A 127 -23.07 -2.86 -10.21
N PRO A 128 -23.25 -1.92 -11.17
CA PRO A 128 -22.13 -1.44 -11.97
C PRO A 128 -21.09 -0.63 -11.18
N THR A 129 -21.45 0.02 -10.04
CA THR A 129 -20.53 0.86 -9.30
C THR A 129 -19.85 0.14 -8.12
N THR A 130 -20.28 -1.07 -7.76
CA THR A 130 -19.67 -1.86 -6.68
C THR A 130 -18.76 -2.99 -7.19
N THR A 131 -18.63 -3.16 -8.49
CA THR A 131 -17.75 -4.17 -9.08
C THR A 131 -16.29 -3.76 -8.90
N LEU A 132 -15.44 -4.68 -8.40
CA LEU A 132 -14.03 -4.41 -8.13
C LEU A 132 -13.26 -3.91 -9.36
N GLY A 133 -13.60 -4.41 -10.56
CA GLY A 133 -13.01 -3.98 -11.83
C GLY A 133 -13.12 -2.49 -12.14
N ASN A 134 -14.08 -1.78 -11.53
CA ASN A 134 -14.29 -0.36 -11.74
C ASN A 134 -13.04 0.48 -11.46
N ILE A 135 -12.23 0.11 -10.48
CA ILE A 135 -11.05 0.90 -10.11
C ILE A 135 -10.09 1.00 -11.31
N SER A 136 -9.80 -0.11 -11.97
CA SER A 136 -8.91 -0.09 -13.15
C SER A 136 -9.60 0.46 -14.38
N SER A 137 -10.84 0.05 -14.69
CA SER A 137 -11.48 0.48 -15.93
C SER A 137 -11.77 1.99 -15.97
N TRP A 138 -12.24 2.59 -14.88
CA TRP A 138 -12.44 4.04 -14.84
C TRP A 138 -11.11 4.82 -14.87
N THR A 139 -10.07 4.31 -14.21
CA THR A 139 -8.74 4.94 -14.26
C THR A 139 -8.14 4.84 -15.65
N ALA A 140 -8.22 3.66 -16.30
CA ALA A 140 -7.74 3.48 -17.67
C ALA A 140 -8.45 4.41 -18.65
N GLN A 141 -9.78 4.55 -18.53
CA GLN A 141 -10.56 5.43 -19.38
C GLN A 141 -10.20 6.89 -19.15
N ASP A 142 -10.05 7.36 -17.91
CA ASP A 142 -9.66 8.73 -17.59
C ASP A 142 -8.28 9.08 -18.15
N LEU A 143 -7.32 8.15 -18.00
CA LEU A 143 -5.96 8.30 -18.51
C LEU A 143 -5.84 8.05 -20.02
N GLN A 144 -6.92 7.58 -20.67
CA GLN A 144 -6.96 7.22 -22.09
C GLN A 144 -5.97 6.11 -22.45
N LEU A 145 -5.86 5.08 -21.59
CA LEU A 145 -4.98 3.94 -21.82
C LEU A 145 -5.62 2.95 -22.80
N GLU A 146 -4.81 2.40 -23.73
CA GLU A 146 -5.25 1.41 -24.71
C GLU A 146 -4.78 -0.02 -24.36
N GLY A 147 -4.15 -0.22 -23.20
CA GLY A 147 -3.60 -1.50 -22.77
C GLY A 147 -4.63 -2.39 -22.06
N PRO A 148 -4.24 -3.62 -21.69
CA PRO A 148 -5.08 -4.47 -20.84
C PRO A 148 -5.25 -3.84 -19.47
N GLU A 149 -6.47 -3.91 -18.93
CA GLU A 149 -6.80 -3.39 -17.61
C GLU A 149 -7.47 -4.47 -16.77
N PHE A 150 -7.13 -4.57 -15.51
CA PHE A 150 -7.77 -5.49 -14.58
C PHE A 150 -7.55 -5.07 -13.13
N SER A 151 -8.44 -5.56 -12.26
CA SER A 151 -8.34 -5.41 -10.81
C SER A 151 -8.40 -6.76 -10.14
N HIS A 152 -7.83 -6.86 -8.94
CA HIS A 152 -7.87 -8.07 -8.13
C HIS A 152 -7.82 -7.72 -6.64
N SER A 153 -8.07 -8.72 -5.79
CA SER A 153 -7.96 -8.61 -4.35
C SER A 153 -7.22 -9.81 -3.77
N ILE A 154 -6.16 -9.54 -3.02
CA ILE A 154 -5.41 -10.51 -2.20
C ILE A 154 -5.14 -9.84 -0.84
N THR A 155 -6.18 -9.36 -0.19
CA THR A 155 -6.11 -8.67 1.10
C THR A 155 -5.05 -7.53 1.14
N CYS A 156 -4.30 -7.37 2.24
CA CYS A 156 -3.40 -6.23 2.44
C CYS A 156 -2.16 -6.23 1.52
N SER A 157 -1.81 -7.37 0.92
CA SER A 157 -0.69 -7.47 -0.03
C SER A 157 -1.07 -7.19 -1.49
N THR A 158 -2.33 -6.83 -1.75
CA THR A 158 -2.88 -6.67 -3.11
C THR A 158 -2.06 -5.73 -3.99
N GLY A 159 -1.67 -4.54 -3.50
CA GLY A 159 -0.88 -3.60 -4.29
C GLY A 159 0.51 -4.14 -4.68
N MET A 160 1.14 -4.94 -3.82
CA MET A 160 2.38 -5.62 -4.17
C MET A 160 2.15 -6.76 -5.19
N HIS A 161 1.01 -7.45 -5.12
CA HIS A 161 0.62 -8.44 -6.13
C HIS A 161 0.30 -7.78 -7.48
N SER A 162 -0.20 -6.54 -7.51
CA SER A 162 -0.37 -5.82 -8.78
C SER A 162 0.97 -5.59 -9.49
N ILE A 163 2.04 -5.35 -8.72
CA ILE A 163 3.40 -5.24 -9.26
C ILE A 163 3.89 -6.60 -9.79
N LEU A 164 3.62 -7.70 -9.07
CA LEU A 164 3.96 -9.05 -9.59
C LEU A 164 3.27 -9.33 -10.92
N ASN A 165 1.99 -9.00 -11.03
CA ASN A 165 1.23 -9.14 -12.29
C ASN A 165 1.82 -8.27 -13.39
N ALA A 166 2.12 -6.99 -13.11
CA ALA A 166 2.75 -6.10 -14.08
C ALA A 166 4.07 -6.66 -14.60
N ILE A 167 4.92 -7.16 -13.69
CA ILE A 167 6.20 -7.78 -14.06
C ILE A 167 6.01 -9.03 -14.91
N ALA A 168 5.00 -9.86 -14.65
CA ALA A 168 4.71 -11.01 -15.50
C ALA A 168 4.33 -10.58 -16.93
N TRP A 169 3.58 -9.49 -17.11
CA TRP A 169 3.28 -8.92 -18.43
C TRP A 169 4.53 -8.35 -19.11
N LEU A 170 5.40 -7.67 -18.37
CA LEU A 170 6.66 -7.14 -18.90
C LEU A 170 7.63 -8.26 -19.27
N GLU A 171 7.77 -9.30 -18.44
CA GLU A 171 8.61 -10.48 -18.71
C GLU A 171 8.13 -11.25 -19.96
N SER A 172 6.82 -11.43 -20.12
CA SER A 172 6.23 -12.11 -21.28
C SER A 172 6.47 -11.36 -22.59
N GLY A 173 6.84 -10.08 -22.55
CA GLY A 173 6.98 -9.22 -23.72
C GLY A 173 5.65 -8.78 -24.34
N MET A 174 4.52 -9.09 -23.70
CA MET A 174 3.19 -8.63 -24.18
C MET A 174 2.99 -7.13 -23.95
N ARG A 175 3.73 -6.54 -23.02
CA ARG A 175 3.79 -5.10 -22.76
C ARG A 175 5.23 -4.70 -22.40
N GLU A 176 5.59 -3.45 -22.74
CA GLU A 176 6.88 -2.85 -22.36
C GLU A 176 6.73 -1.94 -21.14
N ASN A 177 5.53 -1.40 -20.94
CA ASN A 177 5.21 -0.49 -19.84
C ASN A 177 3.90 -0.92 -19.14
N PHE A 178 3.87 -0.76 -17.82
CA PHE A 178 2.71 -1.15 -17.02
C PHE A 178 2.52 -0.21 -15.83
N ILE A 179 1.28 0.19 -15.55
CA ILE A 179 0.92 0.90 -14.32
C ILE A 179 0.37 -0.12 -13.33
N ALA A 180 0.93 -0.12 -12.13
CA ALA A 180 0.50 -1.01 -11.06
C ALA A 180 0.34 -0.28 -9.74
N GLY A 181 -0.59 -0.72 -8.90
CA GLY A 181 -0.76 -0.15 -7.58
C GLY A 181 -2.02 -0.59 -6.84
N GLY A 182 -2.50 0.27 -5.95
CA GLY A 182 -3.68 0.01 -5.15
C GLY A 182 -4.43 1.28 -4.78
N SER A 183 -5.73 1.13 -4.45
CA SER A 183 -6.58 2.21 -3.96
C SER A 183 -7.57 1.68 -2.92
N GLU A 184 -7.68 2.39 -1.80
CA GLU A 184 -8.52 2.00 -0.66
C GLU A 184 -9.17 3.20 0.02
N ALA A 185 -10.49 3.13 0.18
CA ALA A 185 -11.29 4.07 0.98
C ALA A 185 -12.05 3.29 2.08
N PRO A 186 -11.35 2.79 3.11
CA PRO A 186 -11.92 1.83 4.05
C PRO A 186 -12.54 2.46 5.29
N LEU A 187 -12.60 3.77 5.42
CA LEU A 187 -13.02 4.47 6.64
C LEU A 187 -14.54 4.52 6.80
N THR A 188 -15.20 3.39 6.56
CA THR A 188 -16.65 3.22 6.74
C THR A 188 -16.97 2.63 8.12
N GLY A 189 -18.17 2.90 8.63
CA GLY A 189 -18.58 2.45 9.95
C GLY A 189 -18.54 0.93 10.11
N PHE A 190 -18.96 0.17 9.09
CA PHE A 190 -18.95 -1.29 9.15
C PHE A 190 -17.53 -1.86 9.05
N THR A 191 -16.69 -1.30 8.20
CA THR A 191 -15.28 -1.75 8.10
C THR A 191 -14.54 -1.55 9.42
N LEU A 192 -14.68 -0.38 10.06
CA LEU A 192 -14.08 -0.10 11.36
C LEU A 192 -14.59 -1.05 12.45
N ALA A 193 -15.90 -1.30 12.49
CA ALA A 193 -16.51 -2.23 13.43
C ALA A 193 -16.02 -3.68 13.23
N GLN A 194 -15.79 -4.12 11.99
CA GLN A 194 -15.22 -5.45 11.70
C GLN A 194 -13.83 -5.64 12.30
N LEU A 195 -12.94 -4.63 12.18
CA LEU A 195 -11.59 -4.72 12.72
C LEU A 195 -11.56 -4.58 14.25
N ASP A 196 -12.47 -3.80 14.80
CA ASP A 196 -12.64 -3.72 16.25
C ASP A 196 -13.13 -5.06 16.83
N ALA A 197 -14.09 -5.70 16.18
CA ALA A 197 -14.57 -7.03 16.57
C ALA A 197 -13.44 -8.09 16.58
N MET A 198 -12.43 -7.94 15.70
CA MET A 198 -11.22 -8.76 15.69
C MET A 198 -10.24 -8.38 16.82
N LYS A 199 -10.50 -7.31 17.58
CA LYS A 199 -9.64 -6.79 18.66
C LYS A 199 -8.23 -6.41 18.20
N ILE A 200 -8.09 -5.96 16.96
CA ILE A 200 -6.80 -5.54 16.38
C ILE A 200 -6.66 -4.03 16.23
N TYR A 201 -7.76 -3.29 16.42
CA TYR A 201 -7.80 -1.83 16.27
C TYR A 201 -7.24 -1.09 17.49
N ALA A 202 -6.65 0.09 17.26
CA ALA A 202 -6.12 0.95 18.31
C ALA A 202 -7.23 1.46 19.22
N GLN A 203 -7.00 1.37 20.54
CA GLN A 203 -7.92 1.82 21.59
C GLN A 203 -7.29 2.90 22.49
N SER A 204 -5.99 3.16 22.34
CA SER A 204 -5.25 4.09 23.20
C SER A 204 -5.25 5.49 22.63
N ASP A 205 -5.29 6.48 23.53
CA ASP A 205 -5.12 7.91 23.22
C ASP A 205 -3.68 8.39 23.54
N ASP A 206 -2.71 7.48 23.50
CA ASP A 206 -1.30 7.79 23.68
C ASP A 206 -0.79 8.71 22.55
N GLU A 207 0.35 9.37 22.80
CA GLU A 207 1.02 10.23 21.81
C GLU A 207 1.24 9.53 20.46
N TYR A 208 1.47 8.21 20.48
CA TYR A 208 1.57 7.38 19.28
C TYR A 208 0.51 6.26 19.35
N PRO A 209 -0.70 6.50 18.87
CA PRO A 209 -1.80 5.52 19.01
C PRO A 209 -1.58 4.27 18.15
N CYS A 210 -0.78 4.35 17.07
CA CYS A 210 -0.32 3.19 16.31
C CYS A 210 1.11 2.84 16.71
N ARG A 211 1.29 1.77 17.47
CA ARG A 211 2.56 1.27 18.00
C ARG A 211 3.22 0.22 17.09
N SER A 212 3.24 0.48 15.76
CA SER A 212 3.94 -0.37 14.80
C SER A 212 5.43 -0.50 15.17
N LEU A 213 5.97 -1.73 15.16
CA LEU A 213 7.34 -2.08 15.59
C LEU A 213 7.69 -1.77 17.05
N ASP A 214 6.72 -1.48 17.90
CA ASP A 214 6.92 -1.54 19.34
C ASP A 214 6.74 -2.98 19.82
N MET A 215 7.84 -3.65 20.10
CA MET A 215 7.82 -5.06 20.53
C MET A 215 7.41 -5.23 21.99
N GLU A 216 7.25 -4.15 22.74
CA GLU A 216 6.80 -4.17 24.15
C GLU A 216 5.33 -3.79 24.32
N LYS A 217 4.64 -3.45 23.21
CA LYS A 217 3.20 -3.13 23.27
C LYS A 217 2.39 -4.29 23.84
N GLN A 218 1.46 -3.95 24.73
CA GLN A 218 0.59 -4.92 25.41
C GLN A 218 -0.77 -5.07 24.72
N LYS A 219 -1.10 -4.19 23.78
CA LYS A 219 -2.37 -4.18 23.05
C LYS A 219 -2.09 -4.02 21.55
N ASN A 220 -2.99 -4.55 20.73
CA ASN A 220 -3.01 -4.26 19.31
C ASN A 220 -3.32 -2.77 19.09
N SER A 221 -2.73 -2.18 18.06
CA SER A 221 -2.75 -0.75 17.83
C SER A 221 -2.82 -0.40 16.34
N MET A 222 -3.41 -1.26 15.52
CA MET A 222 -3.61 -0.97 14.11
C MET A 222 -4.60 0.17 13.94
N ILE A 223 -4.32 1.10 13.04
CA ILE A 223 -5.20 2.19 12.62
C ILE A 223 -5.39 2.07 11.12
N LEU A 224 -6.64 2.16 10.63
CA LEU A 224 -6.91 2.21 9.20
C LEU A 224 -6.67 3.60 8.63
N SER A 225 -6.33 3.63 7.35
CA SER A 225 -6.20 4.86 6.57
C SER A 225 -6.69 4.71 5.14
N GLU A 226 -7.03 5.83 4.54
CA GLU A 226 -7.28 5.96 3.12
C GLU A 226 -5.97 6.18 2.38
N ALA A 227 -5.84 5.62 1.20
CA ALA A 227 -4.75 5.93 0.28
C ALA A 227 -5.01 5.37 -1.11
N ALA A 228 -4.42 6.01 -2.12
CA ALA A 228 -4.17 5.42 -3.43
C ALA A 228 -2.71 5.64 -3.81
N GLY A 229 -2.12 4.68 -4.52
CA GLY A 229 -0.73 4.76 -4.96
C GLY A 229 -0.52 3.94 -6.23
N LEU A 230 0.16 4.52 -7.20
CA LEU A 230 0.41 3.94 -8.51
C LEU A 230 1.87 4.14 -8.91
N LEU A 231 2.45 3.13 -9.58
CA LEU A 231 3.79 3.17 -10.15
C LEU A 231 3.74 2.93 -11.65
N CYS A 232 4.60 3.64 -12.40
CA CYS A 232 4.98 3.28 -13.77
C CYS A 232 6.16 2.33 -13.73
N LEU A 233 5.98 1.17 -14.37
CA LEU A 233 7.00 0.13 -14.48
C LEU A 233 7.35 -0.08 -15.93
N SER A 234 8.65 -0.24 -16.24
CA SER A 234 9.14 -0.66 -17.56
C SER A 234 10.16 -1.79 -17.43
N LYS A 235 10.34 -2.49 -18.58
CA LYS A 235 11.17 -3.70 -18.61
C LYS A 235 12.65 -3.40 -18.41
N ASN A 236 13.14 -2.26 -18.91
CA ASN A 236 14.56 -1.94 -18.92
C ASN A 236 14.82 -0.63 -18.18
N PRO A 237 15.69 -0.64 -17.17
CA PRO A 237 16.12 0.59 -16.53
C PRO A 237 16.76 1.58 -17.52
N SER A 238 16.54 2.86 -17.28
CA SER A 238 17.08 3.96 -18.07
C SER A 238 17.52 5.11 -17.14
N GLU A 239 18.09 6.15 -17.68
CA GLU A 239 18.45 7.36 -16.90
C GLU A 239 17.21 8.05 -16.26
N LYS A 240 16.01 7.74 -16.76
CA LYS A 240 14.75 8.25 -16.19
C LYS A 240 14.25 7.45 -15.00
N SER A 241 14.80 6.26 -14.76
CA SER A 241 14.37 5.39 -13.67
C SER A 241 14.65 6.03 -12.32
N ILE A 242 13.62 6.20 -11.50
CA ILE A 242 13.77 6.76 -10.13
C ILE A 242 14.28 5.71 -9.15
N ALA A 243 14.09 4.43 -9.46
CA ALA A 243 14.60 3.26 -8.75
C ALA A 243 14.47 2.02 -9.63
N VAL A 244 15.02 0.90 -9.18
CA VAL A 244 14.89 -0.39 -9.86
C VAL A 244 14.44 -1.49 -8.92
N ILE A 245 13.65 -2.44 -9.44
CA ILE A 245 13.28 -3.67 -8.74
C ILE A 245 14.31 -4.75 -9.15
N ARG A 246 15.23 -5.09 -8.24
CA ARG A 246 16.28 -6.10 -8.48
C ARG A 246 15.88 -7.49 -8.07
N GLY A 247 14.91 -7.62 -7.17
CA GLY A 247 14.49 -8.90 -6.66
C GLY A 247 13.02 -8.93 -6.28
N ILE A 248 12.42 -10.09 -6.48
CA ILE A 248 11.00 -10.35 -6.24
C ILE A 248 10.86 -11.67 -5.53
N GLY A 249 10.08 -11.69 -4.46
CA GLY A 249 9.68 -12.90 -3.79
C GLY A 249 8.22 -12.87 -3.39
N TYR A 250 7.60 -14.03 -3.46
CA TYR A 250 6.22 -14.23 -3.04
C TYR A 250 6.06 -15.61 -2.42
N ALA A 251 5.18 -15.72 -1.45
CA ALA A 251 4.91 -16.99 -0.80
C ALA A 251 3.58 -16.98 -0.06
N ASN A 252 3.03 -18.17 0.08
CA ASN A 252 1.92 -18.44 0.98
C ASN A 252 2.36 -19.36 2.10
N GLU A 253 1.60 -19.38 3.19
CA GLU A 253 1.75 -20.39 4.23
C GLU A 253 0.42 -21.11 4.51
N GLU A 254 0.50 -22.22 5.24
CA GLU A 254 -0.68 -22.99 5.60
C GLU A 254 -1.60 -22.19 6.51
N LEU A 255 -2.88 -22.17 6.16
CA LEU A 255 -3.91 -21.45 6.90
C LEU A 255 -4.51 -22.32 8.00
N LYS A 256 -4.50 -21.79 9.23
CA LYS A 256 -5.26 -22.36 10.36
C LYS A 256 -6.64 -21.70 10.50
N HIS A 257 -6.77 -20.46 10.08
CA HIS A 257 -8.01 -19.67 9.99
C HIS A 257 -7.81 -18.49 9.04
N GLY A 258 -8.88 -17.81 8.65
CA GLY A 258 -8.87 -16.80 7.58
C GLY A 258 -7.92 -15.59 7.79
N ALA A 259 -7.47 -15.33 9.02
CA ALA A 259 -6.54 -14.24 9.34
C ALA A 259 -5.21 -14.78 9.93
N SER A 260 -4.93 -16.10 9.76
CA SER A 260 -3.74 -16.71 10.38
C SER A 260 -2.44 -16.25 9.70
N LEU A 261 -1.44 -16.01 10.53
CA LEU A 261 -0.04 -15.83 10.18
C LEU A 261 0.76 -16.60 11.23
N SER A 262 1.73 -17.41 10.80
CA SER A 262 2.58 -18.13 11.74
C SER A 262 3.43 -17.14 12.55
N ARG A 263 3.71 -17.50 13.81
CA ARG A 263 4.56 -16.68 14.69
C ARG A 263 5.96 -16.48 14.10
N GLU A 264 6.43 -17.42 13.33
CA GLU A 264 7.73 -17.42 12.64
C GLU A 264 7.70 -16.65 11.32
N GLY A 265 6.51 -16.28 10.80
CA GLY A 265 6.35 -15.58 9.53
C GLY A 265 6.89 -16.35 8.33
N PHE A 266 6.54 -17.64 8.19
CA PHE A 266 7.14 -18.51 7.16
C PHE A 266 6.92 -17.99 5.73
N CYS A 267 5.76 -17.40 5.42
CA CYS A 267 5.55 -16.79 4.11
C CYS A 267 6.51 -15.61 3.87
N LEU A 268 6.74 -14.77 4.89
CA LEU A 268 7.69 -13.66 4.84
C LEU A 268 9.14 -14.17 4.70
N GLN A 269 9.52 -15.22 5.43
CA GLN A 269 10.84 -15.83 5.26
C GLN A 269 11.06 -16.31 3.82
N LYS A 270 10.08 -17.01 3.25
CA LYS A 270 10.19 -17.55 1.88
C LYS A 270 10.22 -16.41 0.84
N SER A 271 9.35 -15.41 0.98
CA SER A 271 9.32 -14.28 0.05
C SER A 271 10.59 -13.44 0.11
N MET A 272 11.10 -13.11 1.31
CA MET A 272 12.38 -12.40 1.45
C MET A 272 13.56 -13.19 0.88
N LYS A 273 13.69 -14.50 1.22
CA LYS A 273 14.74 -15.37 0.62
C LYS A 273 14.70 -15.37 -0.89
N MET A 274 13.50 -15.45 -1.48
CA MET A 274 13.32 -15.43 -2.93
C MET A 274 13.71 -14.07 -3.52
N ALA A 275 13.34 -12.96 -2.87
CA ALA A 275 13.65 -11.61 -3.34
C ALA A 275 15.16 -11.33 -3.38
N ILE A 276 15.92 -11.84 -2.40
CA ILE A 276 17.36 -11.55 -2.28
C ILE A 276 18.27 -12.65 -2.84
N LYS A 277 17.72 -13.76 -3.38
CA LYS A 277 18.51 -14.94 -3.76
C LYS A 277 19.61 -14.70 -4.80
N ASP A 278 19.38 -13.73 -5.68
CA ASP A 278 20.29 -13.41 -6.81
C ASP A 278 21.14 -12.16 -6.53
N THR A 279 21.09 -11.58 -5.32
CA THR A 279 21.93 -10.45 -4.94
C THR A 279 23.08 -10.89 -4.03
N SER A 280 24.25 -10.36 -4.30
CA SER A 280 25.42 -10.42 -3.40
C SER A 280 25.63 -9.13 -2.62
N GLU A 281 24.79 -8.12 -2.87
CA GLU A 281 24.89 -6.82 -2.22
C GLU A 281 24.23 -6.85 -0.84
N GLU A 282 24.74 -6.04 0.06
CA GLU A 282 24.16 -5.85 1.40
C GLU A 282 22.74 -5.23 1.29
N ILE A 283 21.83 -5.68 2.15
CA ILE A 283 20.53 -5.07 2.34
C ILE A 283 20.68 -4.01 3.43
N ASP A 284 20.55 -2.74 3.05
CA ASP A 284 20.77 -1.61 3.96
C ASP A 284 19.63 -1.45 4.96
N ALA A 285 18.39 -1.60 4.48
CA ALA A 285 17.19 -1.46 5.30
C ALA A 285 16.04 -2.36 4.84
N ILE A 286 15.07 -2.55 5.72
CA ILE A 286 13.78 -3.19 5.42
C ILE A 286 12.65 -2.27 5.81
N VAL A 287 11.78 -1.94 4.86
CA VAL A 287 10.47 -1.31 5.14
C VAL A 287 9.47 -2.42 5.38
N MET A 288 9.11 -2.60 6.64
CA MET A 288 8.27 -3.71 7.10
C MET A 288 6.78 -3.44 6.87
N HIS A 289 6.02 -4.50 6.72
CA HIS A 289 4.56 -4.41 6.71
C HIS A 289 4.04 -3.93 8.06
N ALA A 290 4.46 -4.58 9.13
CA ALA A 290 4.25 -4.23 10.54
C ALA A 290 2.98 -3.41 10.83
N PRO A 291 1.78 -4.04 10.86
CA PRO A 291 0.50 -3.31 10.92
C PRO A 291 0.20 -2.69 12.29
N GLY A 292 1.05 -2.86 13.29
CA GLY A 292 0.82 -2.42 14.67
C GLY A 292 0.11 -3.48 15.54
N THR A 293 -0.07 -4.69 15.05
CA THR A 293 -0.60 -5.80 15.84
C THR A 293 0.54 -6.57 16.52
N ILE A 294 0.28 -7.13 17.71
CA ILE A 294 1.30 -7.90 18.47
C ILE A 294 1.77 -9.09 17.63
N GLY A 295 0.84 -9.88 17.10
CA GLY A 295 1.16 -11.08 16.33
C GLY A 295 1.82 -10.79 14.98
N GLY A 296 1.30 -9.78 14.25
CA GLY A 296 1.80 -9.43 12.92
C GLY A 296 3.23 -8.87 12.95
N ASP A 297 3.47 -7.90 13.84
CA ASP A 297 4.81 -7.30 13.99
C ASP A 297 5.84 -8.34 14.47
N LEU A 298 5.44 -9.20 15.43
CA LEU A 298 6.32 -10.26 15.94
C LEU A 298 6.68 -11.27 14.86
N ALA A 299 5.72 -11.71 14.07
CA ALA A 299 5.94 -12.67 12.98
C ALA A 299 6.95 -12.13 11.96
N GLU A 300 6.82 -10.84 11.58
CA GLU A 300 7.74 -10.24 10.62
C GLU A 300 9.14 -10.03 11.20
N VAL A 301 9.26 -9.57 12.46
CA VAL A 301 10.56 -9.47 13.16
C VAL A 301 11.24 -10.82 13.26
N ASN A 302 10.50 -11.89 13.59
CA ASN A 302 11.06 -13.25 13.64
C ASN A 302 11.52 -13.72 12.25
N ALA A 303 10.76 -13.40 11.20
CA ALA A 303 11.17 -13.72 9.83
C ALA A 303 12.46 -12.98 9.44
N VAL A 304 12.62 -11.70 9.77
CA VAL A 304 13.85 -10.94 9.53
C VAL A 304 15.04 -11.59 10.28
N LYS A 305 14.86 -11.91 11.56
CA LYS A 305 15.90 -12.58 12.35
C LYS A 305 16.32 -13.93 11.77
N ALA A 306 15.36 -14.70 11.25
CA ALA A 306 15.64 -16.02 10.65
C ALA A 306 16.42 -15.93 9.33
N ILE A 307 16.29 -14.81 8.58
CA ILE A 307 16.97 -14.59 7.30
C ILE A 307 18.37 -13.99 7.51
N PHE A 308 18.47 -12.96 8.35
CA PHE A 308 19.67 -12.12 8.45
C PHE A 308 20.53 -12.44 9.70
N SER A 309 20.07 -13.35 10.56
CA SER A 309 20.81 -13.79 11.76
C SER A 309 21.38 -12.62 12.59
N ASN A 310 22.71 -12.51 12.69
CA ASN A 310 23.38 -11.51 13.53
C ASN A 310 23.62 -10.15 12.82
N ASP A 311 23.59 -10.11 11.50
CA ASP A 311 23.79 -8.86 10.72
C ASP A 311 22.49 -8.40 10.08
N GLN A 312 21.54 -8.04 10.94
CA GLN A 312 20.23 -7.59 10.49
C GLN A 312 20.33 -6.20 9.87
N PRO A 313 19.63 -5.97 8.72
CA PRO A 313 19.43 -4.63 8.16
C PRO A 313 18.74 -3.69 9.17
N ALA A 314 18.81 -2.39 8.94
CA ALA A 314 17.95 -1.46 9.65
C ALA A 314 16.48 -1.74 9.32
N ILE A 315 15.57 -1.68 10.29
CA ILE A 315 14.16 -1.92 10.07
C ILE A 315 13.32 -0.70 10.43
N THR A 316 12.30 -0.43 9.59
CA THR A 316 11.35 0.65 9.80
C THR A 316 9.96 0.27 9.30
N SER A 317 8.96 1.09 9.58
CA SER A 317 7.60 1.01 9.09
C SER A 317 6.99 2.40 9.02
N ASN A 318 6.11 2.66 8.08
CA ASN A 318 5.35 3.91 8.00
C ASN A 318 4.00 3.87 8.73
N LYS A 319 3.58 2.69 9.23
CA LYS A 319 2.23 2.50 9.79
C LYS A 319 1.94 3.37 11.02
N TRP A 320 2.96 3.71 11.79
CA TRP A 320 2.82 4.59 12.93
C TRP A 320 2.46 6.04 12.56
N LYS A 321 2.72 6.42 11.30
CA LYS A 321 2.42 7.75 10.74
C LYS A 321 1.16 7.76 9.88
N THR A 322 1.08 6.79 8.96
CA THR A 322 0.08 6.77 7.89
C THR A 322 -1.12 5.90 8.21
N GLY A 323 -0.99 4.95 9.14
CA GLY A 323 -1.96 3.88 9.33
C GLY A 323 -1.85 2.78 8.27
N HIS A 324 -2.79 1.86 8.31
CA HIS A 324 -2.86 0.69 7.44
C HIS A 324 -3.89 0.90 6.33
N SER A 325 -3.44 1.18 5.14
CA SER A 325 -4.27 1.40 3.93
C SER A 325 -4.46 0.12 3.12
N PHE A 326 -4.61 -1.03 3.77
CA PHE A 326 -4.85 -2.33 3.13
C PHE A 326 -3.98 -2.55 1.87
N ALA A 327 -4.61 -2.67 0.68
CA ALA A 327 -3.93 -2.93 -0.60
C ALA A 327 -2.83 -1.90 -0.91
N THR A 328 -3.04 -0.63 -0.57
CA THR A 328 -2.11 0.45 -0.90
C THR A 328 -0.88 0.48 0.00
N SER A 329 -0.93 -0.18 1.16
CA SER A 329 0.17 -0.16 2.15
C SER A 329 1.53 -0.53 1.57
N GLY A 330 1.60 -1.54 0.69
CA GLY A 330 2.85 -1.94 0.04
C GLY A 330 3.39 -0.88 -0.90
N ILE A 331 2.52 -0.14 -1.57
CA ILE A 331 2.91 0.96 -2.47
C ILE A 331 3.49 2.13 -1.69
N LEU A 332 2.86 2.51 -0.57
CA LEU A 332 3.40 3.55 0.33
C LEU A 332 4.74 3.13 0.95
N ASN A 333 4.94 1.84 1.23
CA ASN A 333 6.23 1.31 1.69
C ASN A 333 7.31 1.46 0.60
N ILE A 334 6.98 1.18 -0.68
CA ILE A 334 7.90 1.38 -1.81
C ILE A 334 8.23 2.86 -1.97
N GLN A 335 7.24 3.74 -1.88
CA GLN A 335 7.49 5.19 -1.95
C GLN A 335 8.42 5.65 -0.84
N MET A 336 8.22 5.20 0.40
CA MET A 336 9.12 5.48 1.51
C MET A 336 10.55 5.00 1.21
N ALA A 337 10.70 3.78 0.67
CA ALA A 337 12.01 3.23 0.30
C ALA A 337 12.70 4.07 -0.78
N ILE A 338 11.98 4.48 -1.83
CA ILE A 338 12.50 5.34 -2.90
C ILE A 338 12.95 6.69 -2.34
N LEU A 339 12.12 7.34 -1.52
CA LEU A 339 12.45 8.63 -0.91
C LEU A 339 13.67 8.51 0.01
N MET A 340 13.76 7.46 0.83
CA MET A 340 14.95 7.21 1.66
C MET A 340 16.22 7.03 0.81
N ILE A 341 16.14 6.35 -0.34
CA ILE A 341 17.26 6.18 -1.29
C ILE A 341 17.64 7.54 -1.89
N GLN A 342 16.67 8.31 -2.37
CA GLN A 342 16.92 9.60 -3.02
C GLN A 342 17.55 10.63 -2.08
N HIS A 343 17.07 10.69 -0.84
CA HIS A 343 17.54 11.65 0.17
C HIS A 343 18.70 11.11 1.01
N GLN A 344 19.11 9.84 0.85
CA GLN A 344 20.14 9.17 1.66
C GLN A 344 19.90 9.33 3.17
N GLN A 345 18.61 9.32 3.58
CA GLN A 345 18.22 9.50 4.96
C GLN A 345 17.24 8.41 5.40
N PHE A 346 17.61 7.67 6.44
CA PHE A 346 16.76 6.63 7.04
C PHE A 346 15.72 7.24 7.96
N ILE A 347 14.47 6.81 7.81
CA ILE A 347 13.35 7.23 8.66
C ILE A 347 13.12 6.16 9.74
N PRO A 348 13.47 6.40 10.99
CA PRO A 348 13.27 5.45 12.09
C PRO A 348 11.82 5.48 12.59
N VAL A 349 11.45 4.48 13.38
CA VAL A 349 10.26 4.51 14.22
C VAL A 349 10.69 5.04 15.60
N PRO A 350 10.16 6.19 16.08
CA PRO A 350 10.74 6.92 17.21
C PRO A 350 10.72 6.14 18.54
N PHE A 351 9.72 5.31 18.76
CA PHE A 351 9.55 4.52 19.97
C PHE A 351 10.04 3.06 19.83
N SER A 352 10.60 2.70 18.68
CA SER A 352 11.13 1.35 18.45
C SER A 352 12.50 1.17 19.09
N LYS A 353 12.77 -0.05 19.60
CA LYS A 353 14.10 -0.44 20.09
C LYS A 353 15.11 -0.78 18.98
N PHE A 354 14.67 -0.83 17.73
CA PHE A 354 15.53 -1.08 16.59
C PHE A 354 16.22 0.21 16.16
N GLN A 355 17.45 0.44 16.67
CA GLN A 355 18.18 1.70 16.53
C GLN A 355 19.30 1.66 15.48
N LYS A 356 19.47 0.52 14.75
CA LYS A 356 20.47 0.43 13.68
C LYS A 356 20.13 1.46 12.60
N LYS A 357 21.14 2.27 12.22
CA LYS A 357 21.06 3.20 11.09
C LYS A 357 22.01 2.72 10.00
N PRO A 358 21.56 2.62 8.75
CA PRO A 358 22.43 2.24 7.64
C PRO A 358 23.44 3.35 7.34
N ARG A 359 24.63 2.97 6.85
CA ARG A 359 25.68 3.92 6.42
C ARG A 359 25.34 4.56 5.08
N GLN A 360 24.64 3.83 4.24
CA GLN A 360 24.15 4.24 2.93
C GLN A 360 22.78 3.59 2.70
N LEU A 361 22.06 4.07 1.72
CA LEU A 361 20.76 3.54 1.33
C LEU A 361 20.76 3.29 -0.17
N LYS A 362 21.13 2.07 -0.56
CA LYS A 362 21.12 1.62 -1.95
C LYS A 362 20.12 0.51 -2.19
N ASN A 363 20.01 -0.43 -1.25
CA ASN A 363 19.22 -1.65 -1.38
C ASN A 363 18.26 -1.76 -0.21
N ILE A 364 16.98 -1.53 -0.45
CA ILE A 364 15.93 -1.60 0.57
C ILE A 364 14.97 -2.73 0.22
N LEU A 365 14.80 -3.67 1.14
CA LEU A 365 13.79 -4.71 1.03
C LEU A 365 12.45 -4.16 1.52
N VAL A 366 11.39 -4.36 0.74
CA VAL A 366 10.03 -3.90 1.07
C VAL A 366 9.12 -5.10 1.20
N ASN A 367 8.46 -5.24 2.34
CA ASN A 367 7.55 -6.34 2.63
C ASN A 367 6.09 -5.91 2.64
N SER A 368 5.23 -6.82 2.21
CA SER A 368 3.80 -6.76 2.44
C SER A 368 3.25 -8.16 2.70
N VAL A 369 2.34 -8.27 3.65
CA VAL A 369 1.65 -9.53 3.96
C VAL A 369 0.18 -9.25 4.26
N GLY A 370 -0.69 -10.12 3.79
CA GLY A 370 -2.13 -10.02 4.01
C GLY A 370 -2.67 -11.15 4.88
N PHE A 371 -3.90 -10.99 5.35
CA PHE A 371 -4.66 -12.10 5.93
C PHE A 371 -4.67 -13.28 4.96
N GLY A 372 -4.49 -14.47 5.50
CA GLY A 372 -4.32 -15.67 4.68
C GLY A 372 -2.87 -15.99 4.35
N GLY A 373 -1.89 -15.31 5.00
CA GLY A 373 -0.48 -15.65 4.90
C GLY A 373 0.12 -15.42 3.51
N ASN A 374 -0.41 -14.46 2.75
CA ASN A 374 0.11 -14.08 1.43
C ASN A 374 1.18 -13.00 1.59
N ALA A 375 2.43 -13.31 1.34
CA ALA A 375 3.54 -12.36 1.45
C ALA A 375 4.17 -12.05 0.09
N VAL A 376 4.54 -10.78 -0.08
CA VAL A 376 5.37 -10.30 -1.20
C VAL A 376 6.51 -9.49 -0.63
N SER A 377 7.71 -9.73 -1.15
CA SER A 377 8.92 -8.95 -0.83
C SER A 377 9.54 -8.46 -2.15
N LEU A 378 9.87 -7.17 -2.21
CA LEU A 378 10.56 -6.57 -3.34
C LEU A 378 11.88 -5.96 -2.87
N LEU A 379 12.95 -6.22 -3.61
CA LEU A 379 14.22 -5.54 -3.43
C LEU A 379 14.26 -4.31 -4.33
N ILE A 380 14.14 -3.14 -3.71
CA ILE A 380 14.20 -1.83 -4.35
C ILE A 380 15.64 -1.32 -4.23
N SER A 381 16.22 -0.91 -5.35
CA SER A 381 17.60 -0.43 -5.37
C SER A 381 17.69 0.93 -6.07
N ALA A 382 18.73 1.68 -5.73
CA ALA A 382 19.14 2.84 -6.52
C ALA A 382 19.40 2.43 -7.97
N ASN A 383 19.08 3.32 -8.91
CA ASN A 383 19.36 3.12 -10.34
C ASN A 383 20.84 3.30 -10.64
#